data_fc43f5ab8011608dcd98b4dd4f6f30c9
#
_entry.id   fc43f5ab8011608dcd98b4dd4f6f30c9
#
_cell.length_a   1.000
_cell.length_b   1.000
_cell.length_c   1.000
_cell.angle_alpha   90.00
_cell.angle_beta   90.00
_cell.angle_gamma   90.00
#
_symmetry.space_group_name_H-M   'P 1'
#
loop_
_entity.id
_entity.type
_entity.pdbx_description
1 polymer ?
#
loop_
_entity_poly.entity_id
_entity_poly.type
_entity_poly.pdbx_seq_one_letter_code
_entity_poly.pdbx_strand_id
1 'polypeptide(L)'
;MLKKKYKILIMGASNSILPGGLRAGLSQENIDFDNLSIGGSIASSKIYTILKYKQRIKEADLVVLECNLADVDRVIFDDIGFEECIRNTCWLYEELYKINKRILNLLLVNTRKNEIEKYIRNIHKLLCNKYGFNSIDMHNYYEKHEILSFFSSHPDPVHQIHTIMYNLGKNIVDNILYFKYSKDNIKTDNPSFIYLTPEKLEQFGNNLKHTLRKHVLFQESDVYRIDKDVKIKFPNKYENYILIGMHTYNEELKIRNWTKKRQSYGNVVISNAKYRVVKAAACFNTFLDIKKHFVIDRNTYIEFSMDESATENSFMVVFSENKKSTLNYVGISAFLLADQSGKFDFSEEIELIQNENIVVDSEYDFTHLVPPVEDYKTAIEEYNIRMDPIKLQPLQNQISILNSTISSLEQNKIQLSQEKDKIQQDNIVLKQTLNSLPIKKQQLEI
;
A
#
# COMPACT_ATOMS: atom_id res chain seq x y z
N MET A 1 20.53 38.70 -7.93
CA MET A 1 21.06 37.34 -8.00
C MET A 1 19.88 36.36 -7.78
N LEU A 2 19.55 35.54 -8.76
CA LEU A 2 18.60 34.47 -8.57
C LEU A 2 19.18 33.50 -7.53
N LYS A 3 18.51 33.31 -6.38
CA LYS A 3 18.94 32.31 -5.39
C LYS A 3 18.92 30.92 -6.09
N LYS A 4 20.05 30.19 -5.97
CA LYS A 4 20.14 28.81 -6.48
C LYS A 4 19.00 28.00 -5.85
N LYS A 5 18.11 27.42 -6.68
CA LYS A 5 17.10 26.46 -6.22
C LYS A 5 17.76 25.10 -6.06
N TYR A 6 17.52 24.45 -4.93
CA TYR A 6 17.90 23.03 -4.75
C TYR A 6 16.80 22.13 -5.31
N LYS A 7 17.20 21.04 -5.91
CA LYS A 7 16.26 20.04 -6.43
C LYS A 7 16.13 18.89 -5.43
N ILE A 8 14.94 18.73 -4.86
CA ILE A 8 14.59 17.60 -3.98
C ILE A 8 13.68 16.66 -4.75
N LEU A 9 14.07 15.39 -4.81
CA LEU A 9 13.26 14.35 -5.40
C LEU A 9 12.85 13.36 -4.31
N ILE A 10 11.55 12.98 -4.26
CA ILE A 10 11.06 11.96 -3.35
C ILE A 10 10.61 10.71 -4.09
N MET A 11 11.00 9.55 -3.59
CA MET A 11 10.52 8.22 -3.97
C MET A 11 9.91 7.55 -2.75
N GLY A 12 8.62 7.71 -2.56
CA GLY A 12 7.93 7.20 -1.39
C GLY A 12 6.69 6.37 -1.72
N ALA A 13 5.96 6.05 -0.67
CA ALA A 13 4.66 5.39 -0.73
C ALA A 13 3.54 6.41 -0.45
N SER A 14 2.47 6.02 0.27
CA SER A 14 1.30 6.87 0.48
C SER A 14 1.57 8.13 1.30
N ASN A 15 2.43 8.09 2.32
CA ASN A 15 2.79 9.28 3.12
C ASN A 15 3.44 10.38 2.28
N SER A 16 4.17 10.01 1.24
CA SER A 16 4.80 10.93 0.29
C SER A 16 3.83 11.51 -0.74
N ILE A 17 2.66 10.91 -0.89
CA ILE A 17 1.61 11.32 -1.83
C ILE A 17 0.62 12.29 -1.18
N LEU A 18 0.32 12.13 0.09
CA LEU A 18 -0.68 12.93 0.81
C LEU A 18 -0.40 14.43 0.71
N PRO A 19 -1.39 15.27 0.34
CA PRO A 19 -1.14 16.64 -0.08
C PRO A 19 -0.69 17.59 1.04
N GLY A 20 -1.11 17.36 2.27
CA GLY A 20 -0.89 18.29 3.40
C GLY A 20 0.31 17.97 4.29
N GLY A 21 1.00 16.85 4.05
CA GLY A 21 2.08 16.35 4.91
C GLY A 21 3.48 16.62 4.34
N LEU A 22 4.31 15.57 4.31
CA LEU A 22 5.72 15.62 3.89
C LEU A 22 5.94 16.34 2.56
N ARG A 23 5.11 16.00 1.57
CA ARG A 23 5.13 16.61 0.24
C ARG A 23 5.01 18.14 0.30
N ALA A 24 4.09 18.68 1.09
CA ALA A 24 3.91 20.12 1.24
C ALA A 24 5.10 20.76 1.98
N GLY A 25 5.63 20.07 2.99
CA GLY A 25 6.81 20.53 3.73
C GLY A 25 8.08 20.57 2.88
N LEU A 26 8.27 19.63 1.95
CA LEU A 26 9.40 19.61 1.02
C LEU A 26 9.25 20.62 -0.13
N SER A 27 8.03 21.00 -0.49
CA SER A 27 7.72 21.90 -1.61
C SER A 27 7.76 23.38 -1.17
N GLN A 28 8.94 23.86 -0.75
CA GLN A 28 9.14 25.25 -0.36
C GLN A 28 9.53 26.12 -1.56
N GLU A 29 9.39 27.44 -1.44
CA GLU A 29 9.59 28.41 -2.53
C GLU A 29 10.98 28.32 -3.19
N ASN A 30 12.01 28.01 -2.42
CA ASN A 30 13.41 27.88 -2.88
C ASN A 30 13.76 26.45 -3.36
N ILE A 31 12.78 25.55 -3.47
CA ILE A 31 12.98 24.15 -3.86
C ILE A 31 12.34 23.88 -5.21
N ASP A 32 13.08 23.21 -6.08
CA ASP A 32 12.54 22.49 -7.23
C ASP A 32 12.16 21.07 -6.76
N PHE A 33 10.88 20.87 -6.47
CA PHE A 33 10.39 19.64 -5.86
C PHE A 33 9.82 18.68 -6.91
N ASP A 34 10.34 17.46 -6.91
CA ASP A 34 9.92 16.39 -7.79
C ASP A 34 9.43 15.16 -7.00
N ASN A 35 8.25 14.63 -7.33
CA ASN A 35 7.65 13.52 -6.62
C ASN A 35 7.42 12.32 -7.55
N LEU A 36 8.20 11.25 -7.36
CA LEU A 36 8.11 10.00 -8.09
C LEU A 36 7.45 8.87 -7.29
N SER A 37 6.71 9.21 -6.24
CA SER A 37 6.07 8.23 -5.34
C SER A 37 4.90 7.52 -6.00
N ILE A 38 4.72 6.24 -5.68
CA ILE A 38 3.58 5.41 -6.06
C ILE A 38 2.96 4.84 -4.77
N GLY A 39 1.64 4.91 -4.62
CA GLY A 39 0.95 4.42 -3.44
C GLY A 39 1.24 2.95 -3.13
N GLY A 40 1.61 2.65 -1.87
CA GLY A 40 1.95 1.29 -1.43
C GLY A 40 3.16 0.68 -2.14
N SER A 41 4.04 1.49 -2.71
CA SER A 41 5.23 1.03 -3.41
C SER A 41 6.32 0.60 -2.45
N ILE A 42 6.93 -0.54 -2.73
CA ILE A 42 8.07 -1.13 -2.02
C ILE A 42 9.37 -1.00 -2.83
N ALA A 43 10.45 -1.61 -2.34
CA ALA A 43 11.78 -1.48 -2.93
C ALA A 43 11.85 -1.80 -4.43
N SER A 44 11.22 -2.87 -4.91
CA SER A 44 11.20 -3.27 -6.33
C SER A 44 10.62 -2.19 -7.24
N SER A 45 9.52 -1.56 -6.82
CA SER A 45 8.91 -0.47 -7.59
C SER A 45 9.81 0.77 -7.65
N LYS A 46 10.66 1.00 -6.65
CA LYS A 46 11.62 2.10 -6.63
C LYS A 46 12.82 1.81 -7.53
N ILE A 47 13.26 0.55 -7.63
CA ILE A 47 14.25 0.14 -8.66
C ILE A 47 13.69 0.45 -10.05
N TYR A 48 12.44 0.05 -10.34
CA TYR A 48 11.76 0.41 -11.59
C TYR A 48 11.73 1.93 -11.81
N THR A 49 11.43 2.71 -10.78
CA THR A 49 11.38 4.17 -10.82
C THR A 49 12.77 4.77 -11.14
N ILE A 50 13.84 4.22 -10.54
CA ILE A 50 15.23 4.63 -10.81
C ILE A 50 15.57 4.43 -12.29
N LEU A 51 15.23 3.27 -12.84
CA LEU A 51 15.51 2.97 -14.26
C LEU A 51 14.73 3.90 -15.20
N LYS A 52 13.45 4.09 -14.93
CA LYS A 52 12.55 4.90 -15.77
C LYS A 52 12.90 6.38 -15.74
N TYR A 53 13.28 6.91 -14.58
CA TYR A 53 13.50 8.35 -14.36
C TYR A 53 14.96 8.69 -14.04
N LYS A 54 15.89 7.87 -14.49
CA LYS A 54 17.34 7.97 -14.18
C LYS A 54 17.89 9.38 -14.31
N GLN A 55 17.52 10.10 -15.38
CA GLN A 55 18.02 11.46 -15.60
C GLN A 55 17.49 12.46 -14.57
N ARG A 56 16.19 12.41 -14.23
CA ARG A 56 15.57 13.27 -13.22
C ARG A 56 16.21 13.07 -11.84
N ILE A 57 16.51 11.81 -11.49
CA ILE A 57 17.13 11.44 -10.21
C ILE A 57 18.58 11.93 -10.16
N LYS A 58 19.32 11.82 -11.26
CA LYS A 58 20.71 12.35 -11.37
C LYS A 58 20.79 13.87 -11.22
N GLU A 59 19.74 14.59 -11.53
CA GLU A 59 19.68 16.05 -11.40
C GLU A 59 19.34 16.50 -9.97
N ALA A 60 18.86 15.61 -9.10
CA ALA A 60 18.51 15.96 -7.73
C ALA A 60 19.75 16.29 -6.89
N ASP A 61 19.63 17.28 -6.00
CA ASP A 61 20.61 17.58 -4.96
C ASP A 61 20.39 16.67 -3.74
N LEU A 62 19.14 16.26 -3.48
CA LEU A 62 18.74 15.32 -2.44
C LEU A 62 17.66 14.36 -2.95
N VAL A 63 17.84 13.07 -2.70
CA VAL A 63 16.84 12.05 -2.93
C VAL A 63 16.29 11.58 -1.57
N VAL A 64 14.99 11.72 -1.36
CA VAL A 64 14.30 11.26 -0.16
C VAL A 64 13.63 9.92 -0.46
N LEU A 65 13.96 8.91 0.34
CA LEU A 65 13.40 7.57 0.26
C LEU A 65 12.41 7.34 1.42
N GLU A 66 11.21 6.85 1.13
CA GLU A 66 10.22 6.41 2.12
C GLU A 66 9.57 5.11 1.63
N CYS A 67 9.80 3.98 2.31
CA CYS A 67 9.19 2.71 1.94
C CYS A 67 8.96 1.73 3.10
N ASN A 68 9.56 1.90 4.25
CA ASN A 68 9.51 0.93 5.34
C ASN A 68 8.09 0.47 5.71
N LEU A 69 7.11 1.39 5.72
CA LEU A 69 5.72 1.04 6.06
C LEU A 69 5.06 0.17 4.99
N ALA A 70 5.31 0.48 3.72
CA ALA A 70 4.81 -0.32 2.61
C ALA A 70 5.45 -1.71 2.59
N ASP A 71 6.76 -1.80 2.85
CA ASP A 71 7.50 -3.07 2.92
C ASP A 71 6.91 -3.98 4.02
N VAL A 72 6.64 -3.44 5.20
CA VAL A 72 5.98 -4.17 6.30
C VAL A 72 4.59 -4.67 5.88
N ASP A 73 3.75 -3.79 5.35
CA ASP A 73 2.38 -4.15 4.98
C ASP A 73 2.36 -5.24 3.90
N ARG A 74 3.22 -5.14 2.90
CA ARG A 74 3.26 -6.10 1.78
C ARG A 74 3.70 -7.50 2.22
N VAL A 75 4.61 -7.58 3.20
CA VAL A 75 5.01 -8.87 3.82
C VAL A 75 3.87 -9.42 4.68
N ILE A 76 3.26 -8.62 5.56
CA ILE A 76 2.19 -9.05 6.45
C ILE A 76 0.96 -9.55 5.66
N PHE A 77 0.61 -8.88 4.56
CA PHE A 77 -0.52 -9.26 3.71
C PHE A 77 -0.17 -10.32 2.64
N ASP A 78 1.03 -10.88 2.71
CA ASP A 78 1.51 -11.95 1.82
C ASP A 78 1.50 -11.55 0.33
N ASP A 79 1.67 -10.27 0.03
CA ASP A 79 1.84 -9.79 -1.35
C ASP A 79 3.24 -10.09 -1.91
N ILE A 80 4.23 -10.16 -1.01
CA ILE A 80 5.62 -10.56 -1.28
C ILE A 80 6.14 -11.40 -0.10
N GLY A 81 7.10 -12.29 -0.32
CA GLY A 81 7.79 -13.02 0.73
C GLY A 81 8.77 -12.13 1.50
N PHE A 82 9.07 -12.49 2.75
CA PHE A 82 9.99 -11.72 3.58
C PHE A 82 11.39 -11.66 2.97
N GLU A 83 11.92 -12.81 2.51
CA GLU A 83 13.24 -12.90 1.89
C GLU A 83 13.33 -12.07 0.60
N GLU A 84 12.30 -12.13 -0.25
CA GLU A 84 12.22 -11.32 -1.46
C GLU A 84 12.15 -9.82 -1.14
N CYS A 85 11.45 -9.44 -0.07
CA CYS A 85 11.37 -8.05 0.39
C CYS A 85 12.76 -7.55 0.82
N ILE A 86 13.49 -8.32 1.64
CA ILE A 86 14.86 -7.99 2.07
C ILE A 86 15.80 -7.91 0.88
N ARG A 87 15.78 -8.90 -0.02
CA ARG A 87 16.57 -8.90 -1.25
C ARG A 87 16.33 -7.64 -2.08
N ASN A 88 15.07 -7.32 -2.34
CA ASN A 88 14.70 -6.14 -3.15
C ASN A 88 15.13 -4.83 -2.46
N THR A 89 15.10 -4.78 -1.14
CA THR A 89 15.57 -3.63 -0.35
C THR A 89 17.09 -3.48 -0.48
N CYS A 90 17.85 -4.56 -0.36
CA CYS A 90 19.30 -4.55 -0.58
C CYS A 90 19.65 -4.06 -2.00
N TRP A 91 18.97 -4.58 -3.01
CA TRP A 91 19.15 -4.14 -4.40
C TRP A 91 18.82 -2.66 -4.60
N LEU A 92 17.73 -2.18 -4.00
CA LEU A 92 17.36 -0.75 -4.07
C LEU A 92 18.46 0.15 -3.53
N TYR A 93 19.01 -0.17 -2.37
CA TYR A 93 20.06 0.68 -1.76
C TYR A 93 21.33 0.69 -2.59
N GLU A 94 21.71 -0.42 -3.21
CA GLU A 94 22.84 -0.43 -4.12
C GLU A 94 22.57 0.36 -5.39
N GLU A 95 21.36 0.30 -5.98
CA GLU A 95 21.01 1.13 -7.12
C GLU A 95 21.01 2.63 -6.79
N LEU A 96 20.58 3.00 -5.58
CA LEU A 96 20.69 4.37 -5.07
C LEU A 96 22.14 4.81 -4.87
N TYR A 97 22.98 3.92 -4.32
CA TYR A 97 24.40 4.15 -4.15
C TYR A 97 25.11 4.46 -5.50
N LYS A 98 24.79 3.69 -6.55
CA LYS A 98 25.34 3.89 -7.91
C LYS A 98 24.97 5.26 -8.52
N ILE A 99 23.97 5.96 -7.98
CA ILE A 99 23.59 7.30 -8.46
C ILE A 99 24.55 8.38 -7.94
N ASN A 100 25.22 8.14 -6.81
CA ASN A 100 26.15 9.06 -6.14
C ASN A 100 25.52 10.43 -5.82
N LYS A 101 24.46 10.40 -5.03
CA LYS A 101 23.74 11.59 -4.53
C LYS A 101 23.62 11.57 -3.02
N ARG A 102 23.19 12.69 -2.43
CA ARG A 102 22.71 12.68 -1.04
C ARG A 102 21.41 11.89 -0.99
N ILE A 103 21.41 10.83 -0.23
CA ILE A 103 20.22 10.00 0.00
C ILE A 103 19.77 10.21 1.44
N LEU A 104 18.50 10.51 1.65
CA LEU A 104 17.85 10.56 2.96
C LEU A 104 16.79 9.49 3.06
N ASN A 105 17.00 8.53 3.93
CA ASN A 105 16.02 7.49 4.24
C ASN A 105 15.13 7.94 5.40
N LEU A 106 13.80 7.89 5.23
CA LEU A 106 12.81 8.16 6.26
C LEU A 106 12.21 6.87 6.77
N LEU A 107 12.49 6.54 8.04
CA LEU A 107 11.86 5.43 8.76
C LEU A 107 10.65 5.99 9.52
N LEU A 108 9.48 5.84 8.94
CA LEU A 108 8.23 6.30 9.53
C LEU A 108 7.71 5.30 10.57
N VAL A 109 6.88 5.80 11.47
CA VAL A 109 6.32 5.01 12.57
C VAL A 109 5.24 4.07 12.05
N ASN A 110 5.39 2.77 12.33
CA ASN A 110 4.31 1.81 12.22
C ASN A 110 3.80 1.47 13.64
N THR A 111 2.53 1.67 13.87
CA THR A 111 1.94 1.38 15.18
C THR A 111 1.45 -0.06 15.34
N ARG A 112 1.57 -0.88 14.30
CA ARG A 112 1.30 -2.32 14.39
C ARG A 112 2.42 -3.03 15.14
N LYS A 113 2.09 -3.70 16.22
CA LYS A 113 3.04 -4.54 16.97
C LYS A 113 3.31 -5.82 16.17
N ASN A 114 4.43 -5.86 15.45
CA ASN A 114 4.84 -7.02 14.65
C ASN A 114 6.38 -7.08 14.57
N GLU A 115 6.95 -8.27 14.68
CA GLU A 115 8.39 -8.47 14.53
C GLU A 115 8.91 -8.10 13.14
N ILE A 116 8.09 -8.29 12.10
CA ILE A 116 8.43 -7.89 10.73
C ILE A 116 8.76 -6.39 10.65
N GLU A 117 8.06 -5.55 11.41
CA GLU A 117 8.37 -4.12 11.47
C GLU A 117 9.80 -3.88 11.95
N LYS A 118 10.22 -4.53 13.03
CA LYS A 118 11.57 -4.43 13.56
C LYS A 118 12.62 -4.88 12.51
N TYR A 119 12.39 -6.01 11.85
CA TYR A 119 13.33 -6.55 10.86
C TYR A 119 13.44 -5.65 9.63
N ILE A 120 12.31 -5.14 9.12
CA ILE A 120 12.30 -4.17 8.00
C ILE A 120 13.02 -2.87 8.41
N ARG A 121 12.78 -2.35 9.60
CA ARG A 121 13.49 -1.15 10.09
C ARG A 121 14.99 -1.41 10.23
N ASN A 122 15.39 -2.58 10.74
CA ASN A 122 16.79 -2.97 10.89
C ASN A 122 17.51 -3.08 9.54
N ILE A 123 16.89 -3.67 8.49
CA ILE A 123 17.55 -3.74 7.18
C ILE A 123 17.81 -2.37 6.60
N HIS A 124 16.87 -1.44 6.72
CA HIS A 124 17.08 -0.07 6.27
C HIS A 124 18.24 0.62 7.02
N LYS A 125 18.34 0.44 8.35
CA LYS A 125 19.45 0.97 9.16
C LYS A 125 20.80 0.35 8.78
N LEU A 126 20.83 -0.96 8.62
CA LEU A 126 22.02 -1.69 8.17
C LEU A 126 22.55 -1.17 6.85
N LEU A 127 21.65 -0.96 5.89
CA LEU A 127 22.00 -0.47 4.56
C LEU A 127 22.37 1.03 4.56
N CYS A 128 21.75 1.84 5.43
CA CYS A 128 22.21 3.22 5.66
C CYS A 128 23.67 3.25 6.14
N ASN A 129 24.02 2.41 7.11
CA ASN A 129 25.40 2.29 7.59
C ASN A 129 26.34 1.79 6.50
N LYS A 130 25.92 0.74 5.75
CA LYS A 130 26.75 0.18 4.67
C LYS A 130 27.11 1.23 3.62
N TYR A 131 26.13 1.98 3.12
CA TYR A 131 26.31 2.91 2.01
C TYR A 131 26.57 4.36 2.42
N GLY A 132 26.45 4.70 3.72
CA GLY A 132 26.56 6.07 4.20
C GLY A 132 25.37 6.92 3.79
N PHE A 133 24.15 6.40 3.93
CA PHE A 133 22.93 7.17 3.67
C PHE A 133 22.43 7.84 4.93
N ASN A 134 22.01 9.09 4.78
CA ASN A 134 21.39 9.82 5.88
C ASN A 134 20.06 9.18 6.26
N SER A 135 19.74 9.17 7.54
CA SER A 135 18.52 8.55 8.05
C SER A 135 17.82 9.43 9.08
N ILE A 136 16.50 9.44 9.03
CA ILE A 136 15.64 9.97 10.09
C ILE A 136 14.77 8.81 10.58
N ASP A 137 14.96 8.38 11.83
CA ASP A 137 14.21 7.31 12.46
C ASP A 137 13.14 7.88 13.40
N MET A 138 11.94 8.12 12.86
CA MET A 138 10.82 8.61 13.65
C MET A 138 10.35 7.60 14.69
N HIS A 139 10.50 6.29 14.43
CA HIS A 139 10.11 5.27 15.40
C HIS A 139 10.99 5.33 16.65
N ASN A 140 12.31 5.40 16.46
CA ASN A 140 13.26 5.55 17.55
C ASN A 140 13.05 6.86 18.33
N TYR A 141 12.72 7.97 17.62
CA TYR A 141 12.34 9.22 18.25
C TYR A 141 11.11 9.04 19.16
N TYR A 142 10.05 8.40 18.66
CA TYR A 142 8.81 8.18 19.41
C TYR A 142 9.02 7.27 20.61
N GLU A 143 9.85 6.24 20.50
CA GLU A 143 10.22 5.37 21.62
C GLU A 143 10.97 6.15 22.70
N LYS A 144 11.99 6.92 22.32
CA LYS A 144 12.82 7.72 23.21
C LYS A 144 12.03 8.78 24.00
N HIS A 145 11.01 9.36 23.38
CA HIS A 145 10.14 10.37 24.00
C HIS A 145 8.85 9.80 24.61
N GLU A 146 8.73 8.46 24.72
CA GLU A 146 7.58 7.76 25.32
C GLU A 146 6.20 8.13 24.73
N ILE A 147 6.18 8.48 23.42
CA ILE A 147 4.97 8.92 22.72
C ILE A 147 4.40 7.87 21.76
N LEU A 148 5.10 6.75 21.58
CA LEU A 148 4.66 5.68 20.66
C LEU A 148 3.28 5.11 21.05
N SER A 149 3.03 4.91 22.34
CA SER A 149 1.75 4.39 22.84
C SER A 149 0.58 5.34 22.58
N PHE A 150 0.81 6.65 22.66
CA PHE A 150 -0.19 7.67 22.34
C PHE A 150 -0.61 7.59 20.86
N PHE A 151 0.36 7.55 19.96
CA PHE A 151 0.08 7.47 18.52
C PHE A 151 -0.39 6.08 18.08
N SER A 152 -0.11 5.01 18.84
CA SER A 152 -0.63 3.67 18.58
C SER A 152 -2.15 3.55 18.79
N SER A 153 -2.77 4.49 19.47
CA SER A 153 -4.23 4.57 19.63
C SER A 153 -4.94 5.13 18.39
N HIS A 154 -4.20 5.68 17.42
CA HIS A 154 -4.75 6.21 16.18
C HIS A 154 -5.29 5.07 15.30
N PRO A 155 -6.49 5.21 14.71
CA PRO A 155 -7.12 4.16 13.90
C PRO A 155 -6.38 3.84 12.59
N ASP A 156 -5.52 4.74 12.12
CA ASP A 156 -4.68 4.55 10.93
C ASP A 156 -3.23 4.27 11.38
N PRO A 157 -2.77 3.01 11.27
CA PRO A 157 -1.46 2.63 11.81
C PRO A 157 -0.27 3.05 10.93
N VAL A 158 -0.51 3.54 9.72
CA VAL A 158 0.56 3.77 8.72
C VAL A 158 0.66 5.20 8.21
N HIS A 159 -0.43 5.99 8.26
CA HIS A 159 -0.35 7.37 7.81
C HIS A 159 -0.07 8.31 8.97
N GLN A 160 0.99 9.08 8.81
CA GLN A 160 1.45 10.02 9.81
C GLN A 160 0.59 11.29 9.84
N ILE A 161 0.56 11.99 10.99
CA ILE A 161 -0.16 13.26 11.13
C ILE A 161 0.45 14.31 10.20
N HIS A 162 -0.39 14.93 9.38
CA HIS A 162 0.04 15.86 8.32
C HIS A 162 0.91 17.01 8.84
N THR A 163 0.54 17.63 9.98
CA THR A 163 1.29 18.76 10.54
C THR A 163 2.70 18.35 10.95
N ILE A 164 2.86 17.17 11.55
CA ILE A 164 4.17 16.62 11.91
C ILE A 164 5.01 16.41 10.65
N MET A 165 4.45 15.78 9.65
CA MET A 165 5.13 15.50 8.39
C MET A 165 5.46 16.77 7.59
N TYR A 166 4.60 17.78 7.64
CA TYR A 166 4.87 19.09 7.04
C TYR A 166 6.08 19.76 7.69
N ASN A 167 6.13 19.80 9.02
CA ASN A 167 7.24 20.39 9.75
C ASN A 167 8.53 19.59 9.57
N LEU A 168 8.46 18.26 9.53
CA LEU A 168 9.59 17.41 9.16
C LEU A 168 10.13 17.77 7.76
N GLY A 169 9.25 17.92 6.78
CA GLY A 169 9.62 18.32 5.43
C GLY A 169 10.32 19.68 5.38
N LYS A 170 9.86 20.67 6.16
CA LYS A 170 10.54 21.96 6.30
C LYS A 170 11.92 21.81 6.92
N ASN A 171 12.03 21.07 8.03
CA ASN A 171 13.32 20.83 8.70
C ASN A 171 14.33 20.16 7.75
N ILE A 172 13.88 19.23 6.89
CA ILE A 172 14.71 18.61 5.85
C ILE A 172 15.20 19.66 4.84
N VAL A 173 14.32 20.53 4.36
CA VAL A 173 14.69 21.61 3.43
C VAL A 173 15.72 22.56 4.04
N ASP A 174 15.50 22.98 5.28
CA ASP A 174 16.38 23.92 5.98
C ASP A 174 17.78 23.33 6.24
N ASN A 175 17.88 22.00 6.26
CA ASN A 175 19.11 21.27 6.53
C ASN A 175 19.71 20.55 5.31
N ILE A 176 19.25 20.84 4.09
CA ILE A 176 19.65 20.12 2.86
C ILE A 176 21.17 20.06 2.63
N LEU A 177 21.91 21.08 3.06
CA LEU A 177 23.37 21.16 2.88
C LEU A 177 24.16 20.30 3.88
N TYR A 178 23.56 19.92 5.00
CA TYR A 178 24.22 19.13 6.03
C TYR A 178 24.17 17.63 5.75
N PHE A 179 23.26 17.15 4.90
CA PHE A 179 23.23 15.74 4.51
C PHE A 179 24.52 15.34 3.83
N LYS A 180 25.01 14.16 4.18
CA LYS A 180 26.25 13.59 3.65
C LYS A 180 26.01 12.92 2.29
N TYR A 181 27.04 12.89 1.49
CA TYR A 181 27.11 11.98 0.34
C TYR A 181 27.38 10.56 0.82
N SER A 182 27.07 9.58 -0.04
CA SER A 182 27.39 8.17 0.20
C SER A 182 28.87 7.94 0.46
N LYS A 183 29.19 6.86 1.17
CA LYS A 183 30.59 6.41 1.37
C LYS A 183 31.24 6.10 0.01
N ASP A 184 32.55 6.25 -0.07
CA ASP A 184 33.31 5.89 -1.28
C ASP A 184 33.65 4.38 -1.32
N ASN A 185 33.89 3.87 -2.53
CA ASN A 185 34.48 2.55 -2.78
C ASN A 185 33.74 1.35 -2.20
N ILE A 186 32.41 1.41 -2.08
CA ILE A 186 31.62 0.24 -1.70
C ILE A 186 31.46 -0.68 -2.92
N LYS A 187 31.81 -1.95 -2.72
CA LYS A 187 31.63 -2.98 -3.74
C LYS A 187 30.13 -3.18 -4.04
N THR A 188 29.81 -3.26 -5.30
CA THR A 188 28.45 -3.49 -5.80
C THR A 188 28.36 -4.83 -6.52
N ASP A 189 27.30 -5.58 -6.27
CA ASP A 189 27.08 -6.91 -6.80
C ASP A 189 25.62 -7.22 -7.17
N ASN A 190 24.84 -6.19 -7.42
CA ASN A 190 23.47 -6.33 -7.94
C ASN A 190 23.43 -7.00 -9.31
N PRO A 191 22.35 -7.72 -9.63
CA PRO A 191 22.04 -8.08 -11.02
C PRO A 191 21.83 -6.80 -11.86
N SER A 192 21.94 -6.94 -13.19
CA SER A 192 21.54 -5.88 -14.09
C SER A 192 20.02 -5.83 -14.19
N PHE A 193 19.45 -4.65 -13.96
CA PHE A 193 18.01 -4.45 -14.08
C PHE A 193 17.65 -3.79 -15.40
N ILE A 194 16.53 -4.22 -15.97
CA ILE A 194 15.90 -3.55 -17.10
C ILE A 194 14.40 -3.36 -16.83
N TYR A 195 13.84 -2.25 -17.30
CA TYR A 195 12.40 -2.14 -17.43
C TYR A 195 12.00 -2.28 -18.91
N LEU A 196 10.88 -2.94 -19.16
CA LEU A 196 10.46 -3.32 -20.49
C LEU A 196 8.98 -3.01 -20.68
N THR A 197 8.66 -2.16 -21.65
CA THR A 197 7.28 -1.83 -22.00
C THR A 197 6.65 -2.91 -22.88
N PRO A 198 5.33 -3.15 -22.79
CA PRO A 198 4.64 -4.17 -23.59
C PRO A 198 4.84 -4.03 -25.12
N GLU A 199 5.03 -2.83 -25.63
CA GLU A 199 5.30 -2.60 -27.07
C GLU A 199 6.61 -3.25 -27.58
N LYS A 200 7.56 -3.52 -26.68
CA LYS A 200 8.84 -4.17 -26.98
C LYS A 200 8.76 -5.69 -26.96
N LEU A 201 7.59 -6.24 -26.63
CA LEU A 201 7.31 -7.67 -26.61
C LEU A 201 6.74 -8.13 -27.96
N GLU A 202 6.88 -9.41 -28.25
CA GLU A 202 6.22 -10.03 -29.41
C GLU A 202 4.71 -10.06 -29.17
N GLN A 203 3.92 -9.58 -30.13
CA GLN A 203 2.47 -9.46 -30.01
C GLN A 203 1.76 -10.53 -30.85
N PHE A 204 0.71 -11.11 -30.29
CA PHE A 204 -0.16 -12.09 -30.93
C PHE A 204 -1.61 -11.68 -30.75
N GLY A 205 -2.43 -11.91 -31.78
CA GLY A 205 -3.84 -11.50 -31.82
C GLY A 205 -4.01 -10.06 -32.27
N ASN A 206 -4.86 -9.32 -31.57
CA ASN A 206 -5.14 -7.92 -31.91
C ASN A 206 -3.99 -6.99 -31.49
N ASN A 207 -3.90 -5.82 -32.14
CA ASN A 207 -2.92 -4.81 -31.78
C ASN A 207 -3.12 -4.30 -30.36
N LEU A 208 -2.03 -4.12 -29.63
CA LEU A 208 -2.03 -3.50 -28.30
C LEU A 208 -2.64 -2.10 -28.37
N LYS A 209 -3.71 -1.89 -27.62
CA LYS A 209 -4.28 -0.55 -27.41
C LYS A 209 -3.43 0.19 -26.40
N HIS A 210 -3.00 1.38 -26.79
CA HIS A 210 -2.16 2.26 -25.99
C HIS A 210 -2.94 3.47 -25.53
N THR A 211 -2.71 3.92 -24.29
CA THR A 211 -3.27 5.14 -23.71
C THR A 211 -2.25 5.81 -22.81
N LEU A 212 -2.03 7.10 -23.02
CA LEU A 212 -1.26 7.90 -22.06
C LEU A 212 -2.11 8.22 -20.85
N ARG A 213 -1.69 7.80 -19.67
CA ARG A 213 -2.35 8.07 -18.39
C ARG A 213 -1.55 9.08 -17.58
N LYS A 214 -2.26 10.09 -17.05
CA LYS A 214 -1.66 11.07 -16.13
C LYS A 214 -2.07 10.74 -14.71
N HIS A 215 -1.09 10.47 -13.87
CA HIS A 215 -1.32 10.37 -12.43
C HIS A 215 -1.41 11.78 -11.84
N VAL A 216 -2.24 11.95 -10.78
CA VAL A 216 -2.47 13.24 -10.08
C VAL A 216 -1.18 13.90 -9.58
N LEU A 217 -0.08 13.15 -9.50
CA LEU A 217 1.19 13.55 -8.91
C LEU A 217 2.35 13.70 -9.89
N PHE A 218 2.10 13.89 -11.21
CA PHE A 218 3.21 14.22 -12.12
C PHE A 218 3.72 13.16 -13.06
N GLN A 219 3.25 11.92 -12.97
CA GLN A 219 3.80 10.86 -13.80
C GLN A 219 2.83 10.56 -14.93
N GLU A 220 3.31 10.77 -16.14
CA GLU A 220 2.66 10.21 -17.32
C GLU A 220 3.19 8.78 -17.50
N SER A 221 2.27 7.86 -17.74
CA SER A 221 2.62 6.47 -18.05
C SER A 221 1.85 6.03 -19.28
N ASP A 222 2.59 5.48 -20.22
CA ASP A 222 2.00 4.71 -21.29
C ASP A 222 1.42 3.43 -20.71
N VAL A 223 0.15 3.17 -20.99
CA VAL A 223 -0.57 2.00 -20.50
C VAL A 223 -1.08 1.21 -21.67
N TYR A 224 -0.70 -0.02 -21.75
CA TYR A 224 -1.06 -0.98 -22.79
C TYR A 224 -2.14 -1.91 -22.25
N ARG A 225 -3.26 -1.94 -22.96
CA ARG A 225 -4.39 -2.79 -22.58
C ARG A 225 -4.21 -4.19 -23.13
N ILE A 226 -4.21 -5.18 -22.23
CA ILE A 226 -4.23 -6.59 -22.57
C ILE A 226 -5.64 -7.11 -22.22
N ASP A 227 -6.37 -7.57 -23.21
CA ASP A 227 -7.68 -8.22 -23.11
C ASP A 227 -7.62 -9.64 -23.70
N LYS A 228 -8.77 -10.32 -23.75
CA LYS A 228 -8.84 -11.73 -24.23
C LYS A 228 -8.30 -11.98 -25.64
N ASP A 229 -8.22 -10.93 -26.45
CA ASP A 229 -7.80 -11.01 -27.86
C ASP A 229 -6.35 -10.60 -28.06
N VAL A 230 -5.63 -10.29 -26.97
CA VAL A 230 -4.23 -9.86 -26.97
C VAL A 230 -3.39 -10.78 -26.11
N LYS A 231 -2.31 -11.30 -26.67
CA LYS A 231 -1.28 -12.06 -25.98
C LYS A 231 0.08 -11.49 -26.33
N ILE A 232 0.97 -11.38 -25.36
CA ILE A 232 2.34 -10.90 -25.57
C ILE A 232 3.34 -11.93 -25.06
N LYS A 233 4.53 -11.95 -25.64
CA LYS A 233 5.58 -12.91 -25.34
C LYS A 233 6.91 -12.20 -25.21
N PHE A 234 7.71 -12.61 -24.23
CA PHE A 234 9.06 -12.10 -24.10
C PHE A 234 9.94 -12.57 -25.28
N PRO A 235 10.63 -11.65 -25.99
CA PRO A 235 11.64 -12.03 -27.00
C PRO A 235 12.76 -12.90 -26.40
N ASN A 236 13.33 -13.81 -27.19
CA ASN A 236 14.35 -14.76 -26.75
C ASN A 236 15.58 -14.12 -26.08
N LYS A 237 15.90 -12.86 -26.40
CA LYS A 237 17.01 -12.13 -25.76
C LYS A 237 16.83 -11.90 -24.25
N TYR A 238 15.63 -12.10 -23.72
CA TYR A 238 15.31 -12.02 -22.29
C TYR A 238 15.20 -13.39 -21.63
N GLU A 239 15.56 -14.47 -22.35
CA GLU A 239 15.66 -15.80 -21.77
C GLU A 239 16.65 -15.79 -20.59
N ASN A 240 16.30 -16.46 -19.50
CA ASN A 240 17.01 -16.50 -18.23
C ASN A 240 16.95 -15.21 -17.37
N TYR A 241 16.26 -14.16 -17.81
CA TYR A 241 15.94 -13.08 -16.88
C TYR A 241 14.87 -13.52 -15.87
N ILE A 242 14.90 -12.91 -14.69
CA ILE A 242 13.89 -13.10 -13.66
C ILE A 242 12.88 -11.96 -13.73
N LEU A 243 11.60 -12.30 -13.80
CA LEU A 243 10.53 -11.31 -13.72
C LEU A 243 10.29 -10.93 -12.26
N ILE A 244 10.66 -9.71 -11.89
CA ILE A 244 10.54 -9.18 -10.51
C ILE A 244 9.14 -8.64 -10.26
N GLY A 245 8.56 -7.96 -11.23
CA GLY A 245 7.23 -7.40 -11.10
C GLY A 245 6.78 -6.62 -12.33
N MET A 246 5.61 -6.01 -12.21
CA MET A 246 5.02 -5.22 -13.29
C MET A 246 4.31 -3.97 -12.75
N HIS A 247 4.43 -2.88 -13.49
CA HIS A 247 3.69 -1.66 -13.24
C HIS A 247 2.33 -1.74 -13.96
N THR A 248 1.25 -1.73 -13.20
CA THR A 248 -0.12 -1.78 -13.71
C THR A 248 -0.86 -0.47 -13.44
N TYR A 249 -1.75 -0.11 -14.35
CA TYR A 249 -2.56 1.08 -14.22
C TYR A 249 -3.95 0.84 -14.80
N ASN A 250 -4.79 0.14 -14.04
CA ASN A 250 -6.20 0.01 -14.37
C ASN A 250 -6.94 1.22 -13.82
N GLU A 251 -7.50 2.03 -14.68
CA GLU A 251 -8.37 3.14 -14.28
C GLU A 251 -9.68 3.07 -15.05
N GLU A 252 -10.74 2.81 -14.31
CA GLU A 252 -12.10 3.03 -14.76
C GLU A 252 -12.55 4.41 -14.30
N LEU A 253 -12.60 5.38 -15.21
CA LEU A 253 -12.97 6.77 -14.93
C LEU A 253 -14.32 6.92 -14.21
N LYS A 254 -15.21 5.92 -14.34
CA LYS A 254 -16.51 5.86 -13.67
C LYS A 254 -16.45 5.40 -12.21
N ILE A 255 -15.37 4.73 -11.81
CA ILE A 255 -15.22 4.20 -10.45
C ILE A 255 -14.52 5.23 -9.57
N ARG A 256 -15.28 6.04 -8.84
CA ARG A 256 -14.74 7.02 -7.86
C ARG A 256 -14.61 6.45 -6.46
N ASN A 257 -15.42 5.47 -6.09
CA ASN A 257 -15.46 4.89 -4.76
C ASN A 257 -14.23 3.99 -4.52
N TRP A 258 -13.53 4.23 -3.42
CA TRP A 258 -12.30 3.51 -3.03
C TRP A 258 -12.50 2.00 -2.90
N THR A 259 -13.58 1.58 -2.23
CA THR A 259 -13.88 0.15 -2.06
C THR A 259 -14.16 -0.51 -3.40
N LYS A 260 -14.93 0.13 -4.28
CA LYS A 260 -15.20 -0.39 -5.63
C LYS A 260 -13.93 -0.49 -6.47
N LYS A 261 -13.00 0.46 -6.36
CA LYS A 261 -11.69 0.37 -7.04
C LYS A 261 -10.91 -0.87 -6.62
N ARG A 262 -10.95 -1.24 -5.33
CA ARG A 262 -10.30 -2.43 -4.80
C ARG A 262 -10.97 -3.74 -5.21
N GLN A 263 -12.28 -3.72 -5.42
CA GLN A 263 -13.09 -4.86 -5.89
C GLN A 263 -13.11 -5.01 -7.41
N SER A 264 -12.60 -4.01 -8.15
CA SER A 264 -12.56 -3.99 -9.61
C SER A 264 -11.13 -4.28 -10.07
N TYR A 265 -10.89 -5.49 -10.57
CA TYR A 265 -9.56 -5.94 -10.97
C TYR A 265 -9.61 -6.86 -12.21
N GLY A 266 -8.54 -6.84 -12.96
CA GLY A 266 -8.29 -7.76 -14.07
C GLY A 266 -7.16 -8.73 -13.72
N ASN A 267 -7.33 -10.01 -14.06
CA ASN A 267 -6.30 -11.01 -13.84
C ASN A 267 -5.36 -11.09 -15.05
N VAL A 268 -4.08 -10.90 -14.80
CA VAL A 268 -3.00 -11.15 -15.74
C VAL A 268 -2.39 -12.52 -15.48
N VAL A 269 -2.28 -13.31 -16.50
CA VAL A 269 -1.66 -14.63 -16.47
C VAL A 269 -0.26 -14.50 -17.04
N ILE A 270 0.71 -14.96 -16.29
CA ILE A 270 2.11 -15.05 -16.68
C ILE A 270 2.47 -16.54 -16.69
N SER A 271 2.79 -17.08 -17.85
CA SER A 271 3.01 -18.53 -17.98
C SER A 271 4.22 -18.85 -18.84
N ASN A 272 4.91 -19.92 -18.48
CA ASN A 272 5.93 -20.55 -19.30
C ASN A 272 5.85 -22.09 -19.21
N ALA A 273 6.86 -22.80 -19.67
CA ALA A 273 6.89 -24.26 -19.63
C ALA A 273 6.84 -24.84 -18.20
N LYS A 274 7.31 -24.09 -17.20
CA LYS A 274 7.47 -24.56 -15.82
C LYS A 274 6.47 -23.94 -14.84
N TYR A 275 6.07 -22.70 -15.05
CA TYR A 275 5.30 -21.92 -14.10
C TYR A 275 4.09 -21.27 -14.74
N ARG A 276 3.04 -21.13 -13.93
CA ARG A 276 1.85 -20.32 -14.24
C ARG A 276 1.51 -19.48 -13.00
N VAL A 277 1.54 -18.18 -13.14
CA VAL A 277 1.20 -17.20 -12.11
C VAL A 277 0.03 -16.36 -12.60
N VAL A 278 -0.99 -16.21 -11.78
CA VAL A 278 -2.13 -15.33 -12.04
C VAL A 278 -2.15 -14.23 -11.00
N LYS A 279 -2.00 -12.99 -11.44
CA LYS A 279 -1.91 -11.81 -10.60
C LYS A 279 -3.06 -10.85 -10.88
N ALA A 280 -3.76 -10.40 -9.84
CA ALA A 280 -4.86 -9.46 -9.98
C ALA A 280 -4.36 -8.01 -9.93
N ALA A 281 -4.76 -7.18 -10.89
CA ALA A 281 -4.48 -5.76 -10.93
C ALA A 281 -5.75 -4.95 -10.66
N ALA A 282 -5.82 -4.25 -9.53
CA ALA A 282 -6.95 -3.40 -9.15
C ALA A 282 -6.95 -2.07 -9.94
N CYS A 283 -8.02 -1.28 -9.79
CA CYS A 283 -8.18 0.02 -10.46
C CYS A 283 -7.32 1.11 -9.80
N PHE A 284 -6.01 0.89 -9.77
CA PHE A 284 -5.01 1.81 -9.24
C PHE A 284 -3.79 1.88 -10.12
N ASN A 285 -3.02 2.96 -9.97
CA ASN A 285 -1.63 3.04 -10.40
C ASN A 285 -0.77 2.37 -9.34
N THR A 286 -0.25 1.17 -9.63
CA THR A 286 0.51 0.38 -8.65
C THR A 286 1.55 -0.50 -9.32
N PHE A 287 2.54 -0.90 -8.55
CA PHE A 287 3.51 -1.91 -8.93
C PHE A 287 3.16 -3.24 -8.24
N LEU A 288 3.03 -4.30 -9.00
CA LEU A 288 2.74 -5.64 -8.53
C LEU A 288 3.99 -6.50 -8.60
N ASP A 289 4.44 -6.97 -7.45
CA ASP A 289 5.56 -7.89 -7.34
C ASP A 289 5.12 -9.31 -7.74
N ILE A 290 6.02 -10.05 -8.35
CA ILE A 290 5.86 -11.48 -8.59
C ILE A 290 6.59 -12.21 -7.47
N LYS A 291 5.82 -12.87 -6.59
CA LYS A 291 6.34 -13.60 -5.43
C LYS A 291 7.12 -14.85 -5.86
N LYS A 292 6.62 -15.52 -6.89
CA LYS A 292 7.30 -16.68 -7.45
C LYS A 292 8.61 -16.28 -8.09
N HIS A 293 9.70 -17.00 -7.81
CA HIS A 293 10.95 -16.89 -8.57
C HIS A 293 10.71 -17.32 -10.03
N PHE A 294 10.29 -16.37 -10.85
CA PHE A 294 9.81 -16.62 -12.22
C PHE A 294 10.91 -16.31 -13.23
N VAL A 295 11.57 -17.37 -13.71
CA VAL A 295 12.59 -17.28 -14.78
C VAL A 295 11.90 -17.29 -16.14
N ILE A 296 12.20 -16.30 -16.97
CA ILE A 296 11.71 -16.18 -18.34
C ILE A 296 12.37 -17.23 -19.23
N ASP A 297 11.58 -17.97 -20.00
CA ASP A 297 12.02 -18.89 -21.04
C ASP A 297 11.43 -18.51 -22.40
N ARG A 298 11.75 -19.29 -23.44
CA ARG A 298 11.28 -19.08 -24.83
C ARG A 298 9.76 -19.13 -24.98
N ASN A 299 9.05 -19.72 -24.00
CA ASN A 299 7.61 -19.90 -24.01
C ASN A 299 6.92 -19.01 -22.96
N THR A 300 7.58 -17.95 -22.48
CA THR A 300 6.99 -17.05 -21.49
C THR A 300 6.02 -16.08 -22.15
N TYR A 301 4.75 -16.27 -21.83
CA TYR A 301 3.63 -15.46 -22.32
C TYR A 301 2.95 -14.69 -21.19
N ILE A 302 2.35 -13.57 -21.60
CA ILE A 302 1.48 -12.76 -20.75
C ILE A 302 0.16 -12.59 -21.48
N GLU A 303 -0.92 -12.90 -20.79
CA GLU A 303 -2.28 -12.84 -21.31
C GLU A 303 -3.28 -12.42 -20.21
N PHE A 304 -4.41 -11.93 -20.61
CA PHE A 304 -5.52 -11.65 -19.70
C PHE A 304 -6.42 -12.89 -19.56
N SER A 305 -6.97 -13.13 -18.36
CA SER A 305 -7.98 -14.17 -18.16
C SER A 305 -9.17 -13.66 -17.32
N MET A 306 -10.37 -14.00 -17.82
CA MET A 306 -11.61 -13.83 -17.06
C MET A 306 -11.84 -14.96 -16.06
N ASP A 307 -11.41 -16.17 -16.41
CA ASP A 307 -11.84 -17.41 -15.77
C ASP A 307 -10.86 -17.96 -14.76
N GLU A 308 -9.58 -17.57 -14.85
CA GLU A 308 -8.57 -18.04 -13.93
C GLU A 308 -8.60 -17.27 -12.62
N SER A 309 -8.49 -18.00 -11.53
CA SER A 309 -8.39 -17.44 -10.19
C SER A 309 -6.97 -16.95 -9.91
N ALA A 310 -6.82 -15.80 -9.25
CA ALA A 310 -5.50 -15.31 -8.83
C ALA A 310 -4.80 -16.32 -7.93
N THR A 311 -3.52 -16.62 -8.24
CA THR A 311 -2.68 -17.59 -7.51
C THR A 311 -1.80 -16.93 -6.46
N GLU A 312 -1.59 -15.62 -6.56
CA GLU A 312 -0.86 -14.81 -5.59
C GLU A 312 -1.74 -13.65 -5.09
N ASN A 313 -1.51 -13.22 -3.87
CA ASN A 313 -2.13 -12.01 -3.37
C ASN A 313 -1.64 -10.79 -4.16
N SER A 314 -2.42 -9.73 -4.16
CA SER A 314 -2.10 -8.50 -4.88
C SER A 314 -2.50 -7.30 -4.05
N PHE A 315 -1.60 -6.34 -3.96
CA PHE A 315 -1.81 -5.11 -3.23
C PHE A 315 -3.09 -4.40 -3.67
N MET A 316 -3.84 -3.91 -2.70
CA MET A 316 -5.10 -3.17 -2.88
C MET A 316 -6.25 -3.95 -3.54
N VAL A 317 -6.12 -5.24 -3.76
CA VAL A 317 -7.23 -6.05 -4.25
C VAL A 317 -8.08 -6.57 -3.08
N VAL A 318 -9.39 -6.40 -3.18
CA VAL A 318 -10.37 -7.13 -2.38
C VAL A 318 -10.99 -8.18 -3.28
N PHE A 319 -10.57 -9.41 -3.10
CA PHE A 319 -10.95 -10.52 -3.95
C PHE A 319 -12.44 -10.87 -3.83
N SER A 320 -13.05 -11.25 -4.96
CA SER A 320 -14.28 -12.01 -4.99
C SER A 320 -14.02 -13.45 -4.46
N GLU A 321 -15.07 -14.19 -4.09
CA GLU A 321 -14.96 -15.56 -3.53
C GLU A 321 -14.09 -16.49 -4.40
N ASN A 322 -14.23 -16.40 -5.71
CA ASN A 322 -13.49 -17.24 -6.66
C ASN A 322 -12.18 -16.61 -7.18
N LYS A 323 -11.81 -15.41 -6.73
CA LYS A 323 -10.64 -14.64 -7.18
C LYS A 323 -10.54 -14.43 -8.70
N LYS A 324 -11.65 -14.51 -9.43
CA LYS A 324 -11.72 -14.30 -10.87
C LYS A 324 -11.79 -12.82 -11.22
N SER A 325 -11.36 -12.47 -12.44
CA SER A 325 -11.46 -11.10 -12.98
C SER A 325 -12.87 -10.52 -12.85
N THR A 326 -12.93 -9.24 -12.44
CA THR A 326 -14.16 -8.44 -12.48
C THR A 326 -14.14 -7.41 -13.62
N LEU A 327 -12.97 -7.16 -14.21
CA LEU A 327 -12.75 -6.39 -15.44
C LEU A 327 -12.50 -7.33 -16.61
N ASN A 328 -12.69 -6.85 -17.82
CA ASN A 328 -12.42 -7.58 -19.08
C ASN A 328 -11.06 -7.24 -19.71
N TYR A 329 -10.13 -6.65 -18.94
CA TYR A 329 -8.78 -6.29 -19.36
C TYR A 329 -7.87 -6.06 -18.16
N VAL A 330 -6.56 -5.96 -18.46
CA VAL A 330 -5.56 -5.41 -17.57
C VAL A 330 -4.73 -4.36 -18.33
N GLY A 331 -4.43 -3.24 -17.67
CA GLY A 331 -3.55 -2.19 -18.17
C GLY A 331 -2.15 -2.35 -17.59
N ILE A 332 -1.15 -2.55 -18.43
CA ILE A 332 0.25 -2.74 -18.05
C ILE A 332 1.08 -1.62 -18.65
N SER A 333 1.90 -0.95 -17.80
CA SER A 333 2.86 0.05 -18.27
C SER A 333 4.21 -0.54 -18.58
N ALA A 334 4.72 -1.41 -17.72
CA ALA A 334 6.03 -2.02 -17.91
C ALA A 334 6.23 -3.23 -16.99
N PHE A 335 7.29 -3.99 -17.29
CA PHE A 335 7.83 -5.08 -16.48
C PHE A 335 9.21 -4.69 -15.96
N LEU A 336 9.55 -5.14 -14.74
CA LEU A 336 10.90 -5.07 -14.19
C LEU A 336 11.52 -6.45 -14.24
N LEU A 337 12.68 -6.55 -14.89
CA LEU A 337 13.46 -7.78 -15.02
C LEU A 337 14.81 -7.60 -14.35
N ALA A 338 15.36 -8.70 -13.82
CA ALA A 338 16.74 -8.81 -13.35
C ALA A 338 17.44 -9.93 -14.08
N ASP A 339 18.71 -9.75 -14.48
CA ASP A 339 19.51 -10.87 -14.95
C ASP A 339 19.95 -11.78 -13.77
N GLN A 340 20.66 -12.86 -14.04
CA GLN A 340 21.10 -13.81 -13.03
C GLN A 340 22.55 -13.59 -12.57
N SER A 341 23.18 -12.47 -12.95
CA SER A 341 24.61 -12.25 -12.72
C SER A 341 24.96 -11.75 -11.32
N GLY A 342 23.98 -11.24 -10.55
CA GLY A 342 24.22 -10.59 -9.27
C GLY A 342 24.00 -11.48 -8.04
N LYS A 343 24.04 -10.85 -6.85
CA LYS A 343 23.73 -11.48 -5.57
C LYS A 343 22.23 -11.64 -5.39
N PHE A 344 21.79 -12.85 -5.07
CA PHE A 344 20.39 -13.22 -4.79
C PHE A 344 20.19 -13.76 -3.38
N ASP A 345 21.27 -14.25 -2.74
CA ASP A 345 21.23 -14.74 -1.37
C ASP A 345 21.62 -13.63 -0.39
N PHE A 346 20.72 -13.33 0.53
CA PHE A 346 20.87 -12.34 1.60
C PHE A 346 20.61 -12.95 2.97
N SER A 347 20.89 -14.25 3.13
CA SER A 347 20.69 -14.98 4.37
C SER A 347 21.51 -14.40 5.53
N GLU A 348 22.72 -13.91 5.26
CA GLU A 348 23.58 -13.26 6.27
C GLU A 348 22.97 -11.95 6.79
N GLU A 349 22.45 -11.12 5.88
CA GLU A 349 21.75 -9.88 6.24
C GLU A 349 20.46 -10.18 7.02
N ILE A 350 19.72 -11.22 6.64
CA ILE A 350 18.51 -11.68 7.34
C ILE A 350 18.84 -12.13 8.75
N GLU A 351 19.85 -12.96 8.93
CA GLU A 351 20.31 -13.41 10.26
C GLU A 351 20.69 -12.24 11.15
N LEU A 352 21.44 -11.28 10.60
CA LEU A 352 21.89 -10.11 11.33
C LEU A 352 20.71 -9.23 11.82
N ILE A 353 19.75 -8.91 10.94
CA ILE A 353 18.63 -8.03 11.31
C ILE A 353 17.63 -8.69 12.26
N GLN A 354 17.60 -10.03 12.32
CA GLN A 354 16.75 -10.77 13.26
C GLN A 354 17.35 -10.83 14.65
N ASN A 355 18.66 -10.96 14.74
CA ASN A 355 19.37 -11.20 16.00
C ASN A 355 19.89 -9.92 16.67
N GLU A 356 20.10 -8.84 15.90
CA GLU A 356 20.69 -7.61 16.40
C GLU A 356 19.72 -6.42 16.40
N ASN A 357 20.01 -5.45 17.28
CA ASN A 357 19.38 -4.14 17.24
C ASN A 357 20.30 -3.16 16.52
N ILE A 358 19.99 -2.90 15.26
CA ILE A 358 20.82 -2.04 14.41
C ILE A 358 20.57 -0.57 14.74
N VAL A 359 21.67 0.17 14.93
CA VAL A 359 21.67 1.63 15.15
C VAL A 359 22.36 2.29 13.97
N VAL A 360 21.85 3.40 13.51
CA VAL A 360 22.49 4.21 12.46
C VAL A 360 23.70 4.93 13.03
N ASP A 361 24.83 4.92 12.30
CA ASP A 361 26.03 5.65 12.66
C ASP A 361 25.72 7.15 12.87
N SER A 362 26.23 7.73 13.95
CA SER A 362 25.85 9.09 14.39
C SER A 362 26.08 10.19 13.35
N GLU A 363 27.02 9.99 12.44
CA GLU A 363 27.30 10.95 11.35
C GLU A 363 26.24 10.96 10.25
N TYR A 364 25.40 9.89 10.17
CA TYR A 364 24.30 9.74 9.22
C TYR A 364 22.92 9.80 9.90
N ASP A 365 22.88 9.94 11.23
CA ASP A 365 21.65 10.08 11.99
C ASP A 365 21.20 11.54 12.06
N PHE A 366 20.09 11.82 11.39
CA PHE A 366 19.42 13.10 11.36
C PHE A 366 18.07 13.08 12.09
N THR A 367 17.88 12.13 13.00
CA THR A 367 16.62 11.96 13.77
C THR A 367 16.26 13.21 14.59
N HIS A 368 17.25 14.05 14.92
CA HIS A 368 17.02 15.35 15.57
C HIS A 368 16.21 16.35 14.73
N LEU A 369 16.00 16.08 13.43
CA LEU A 369 15.13 16.88 12.56
C LEU A 369 13.64 16.56 12.71
N VAL A 370 13.28 15.49 13.44
CA VAL A 370 11.89 15.23 13.81
C VAL A 370 11.39 16.42 14.64
N PRO A 371 10.22 17.03 14.30
CA PRO A 371 9.68 18.12 15.10
C PRO A 371 9.31 17.61 16.52
N PRO A 372 9.18 18.50 17.54
CA PRO A 372 8.91 18.11 18.91
C PRO A 372 7.48 17.53 19.07
N VAL A 373 7.35 16.25 18.76
CA VAL A 373 6.04 15.54 18.68
C VAL A 373 5.38 15.42 20.04
N GLU A 374 6.15 15.43 21.13
CA GLU A 374 5.69 15.48 22.50
C GLU A 374 4.85 16.74 22.80
N ASP A 375 5.18 17.89 22.19
CA ASP A 375 4.39 19.11 22.32
C ASP A 375 3.03 18.95 21.61
N TYR A 376 2.98 18.25 20.48
CA TYR A 376 1.72 17.94 19.78
C TYR A 376 0.85 17.01 20.63
N LYS A 377 1.43 16.01 21.30
CA LYS A 377 0.72 15.15 22.25
C LYS A 377 0.07 15.97 23.35
N THR A 378 0.86 16.82 24.02
CA THR A 378 0.38 17.68 25.10
C THR A 378 -0.77 18.58 24.63
N ALA A 379 -0.63 19.23 23.49
CA ALA A 379 -1.68 20.09 22.93
C ALA A 379 -2.97 19.31 22.58
N ILE A 380 -2.85 18.09 22.06
CA ILE A 380 -3.99 17.22 21.72
C ILE A 380 -4.69 16.76 23.00
N GLU A 381 -3.95 16.33 24.02
CA GLU A 381 -4.49 15.92 25.32
C GLU A 381 -5.25 17.07 26.00
N GLU A 382 -4.63 18.25 26.05
CA GLU A 382 -5.28 19.45 26.61
C GLU A 382 -6.57 19.81 25.85
N TYR A 383 -6.53 19.80 24.52
CA TYR A 383 -7.71 20.05 23.69
C TYR A 383 -8.82 19.03 23.94
N ASN A 384 -8.49 17.74 24.05
CA ASN A 384 -9.48 16.70 24.29
C ASN A 384 -10.12 16.85 25.65
N ILE A 385 -9.35 17.11 26.73
CA ILE A 385 -9.90 17.37 28.07
C ILE A 385 -10.93 18.48 28.03
N ARG A 386 -10.69 19.55 27.28
CA ARG A 386 -11.63 20.67 27.15
C ARG A 386 -12.84 20.36 26.28
N MET A 387 -12.68 19.57 25.24
CA MET A 387 -13.69 19.33 24.21
C MET A 387 -14.54 18.07 24.43
N ASP A 388 -14.03 17.08 25.14
CA ASP A 388 -14.72 15.81 25.32
C ASP A 388 -16.10 15.94 25.98
N PRO A 389 -16.29 16.76 27.01
CA PRO A 389 -17.63 16.99 27.58
C PRO A 389 -18.63 17.50 26.52
N ILE A 390 -18.18 18.37 25.62
CA ILE A 390 -19.03 18.97 24.56
C ILE A 390 -19.33 17.94 23.47
N LYS A 391 -18.34 17.12 23.10
CA LYS A 391 -18.49 16.07 22.07
C LYS A 391 -19.34 14.90 22.56
N LEU A 392 -19.20 14.52 23.81
CA LEU A 392 -19.88 13.36 24.38
C LEU A 392 -21.35 13.63 24.73
N GLN A 393 -21.72 14.88 25.09
CA GLN A 393 -23.08 15.24 25.49
C GLN A 393 -24.15 14.88 24.41
N PRO A 394 -23.97 15.15 23.11
CA PRO A 394 -24.94 14.73 22.09
C PRO A 394 -25.08 13.22 22.00
N LEU A 395 -23.98 12.47 22.14
CA LEU A 395 -23.98 11.00 22.11
C LEU A 395 -24.68 10.42 23.33
N GLN A 396 -24.44 10.98 24.53
CA GLN A 396 -25.13 10.60 25.76
C GLN A 396 -26.62 10.84 25.64
N ASN A 397 -27.04 11.96 25.06
CA ASN A 397 -28.45 12.27 24.81
C ASN A 397 -29.08 11.26 23.83
N GLN A 398 -28.38 10.89 22.75
CA GLN A 398 -28.84 9.85 21.82
C GLN A 398 -28.98 8.49 22.50
N ILE A 399 -28.00 8.07 23.31
CA ILE A 399 -28.07 6.82 24.08
C ILE A 399 -29.27 6.83 25.01
N SER A 400 -29.55 7.94 25.70
CA SER A 400 -30.71 8.07 26.58
C SER A 400 -32.03 7.94 25.82
N ILE A 401 -32.15 8.56 24.64
CA ILE A 401 -33.32 8.46 23.75
C ILE A 401 -33.51 7.02 23.27
N LEU A 402 -32.42 6.37 22.82
CA LEU A 402 -32.46 4.98 22.38
C LEU A 402 -32.89 4.02 23.48
N ASN A 403 -32.37 4.18 24.69
CA ASN A 403 -32.74 3.37 25.84
C ASN A 403 -34.22 3.54 26.20
N SER A 404 -34.76 4.77 26.17
CA SER A 404 -36.19 5.02 26.36
C SER A 404 -37.04 4.34 25.30
N THR A 405 -36.59 4.38 24.04
CA THR A 405 -37.28 3.73 22.92
C THR A 405 -37.27 2.21 23.03
N ILE A 406 -36.13 1.61 23.45
CA ILE A 406 -36.02 0.17 23.72
C ILE A 406 -37.00 -0.22 24.81
N SER A 407 -37.05 0.50 25.95
CA SER A 407 -37.98 0.21 27.05
C SER A 407 -39.43 0.28 26.63
N SER A 408 -39.79 1.26 25.80
CA SER A 408 -41.13 1.37 25.21
C SER A 408 -41.49 0.21 24.28
N LEU A 409 -40.54 -0.21 23.41
CA LEU A 409 -40.73 -1.33 22.53
C LEU A 409 -40.85 -2.66 23.30
N GLU A 410 -40.11 -2.84 24.37
CA GLU A 410 -40.22 -4.01 25.24
C GLU A 410 -41.59 -4.10 25.91
N GLN A 411 -42.14 -2.96 26.42
CA GLN A 411 -43.48 -2.90 26.96
C GLN A 411 -44.53 -3.23 25.92
N ASN A 412 -44.43 -2.67 24.70
CA ASN A 412 -45.33 -2.97 23.61
C ASN A 412 -45.27 -4.45 23.19
N LYS A 413 -44.07 -5.04 23.19
CA LYS A 413 -43.89 -6.48 22.91
C LYS A 413 -44.60 -7.35 23.96
N ILE A 414 -44.54 -7.00 25.25
CA ILE A 414 -45.23 -7.71 26.30
C ILE A 414 -46.73 -7.60 26.10
N GLN A 415 -47.27 -6.41 25.84
CA GLN A 415 -48.66 -6.18 25.58
C GLN A 415 -49.17 -6.99 24.35
N LEU A 416 -48.45 -6.94 23.24
CA LEU A 416 -48.80 -7.71 22.04
C LEU A 416 -48.75 -9.22 22.29
N SER A 417 -47.85 -9.70 23.15
CA SER A 417 -47.82 -11.11 23.54
C SER A 417 -49.08 -11.51 24.34
N GLN A 418 -49.51 -10.67 25.31
CA GLN A 418 -50.71 -10.89 26.08
C GLN A 418 -51.99 -10.87 25.19
N GLU A 419 -52.05 -9.92 24.23
CA GLU A 419 -53.17 -9.86 23.29
C GLU A 419 -53.19 -11.09 22.36
N LYS A 420 -52.05 -11.57 21.92
CA LYS A 420 -51.93 -12.78 21.13
C LYS A 420 -52.43 -14.02 21.88
N ASP A 421 -52.04 -14.16 23.15
CA ASP A 421 -52.45 -15.27 23.99
C ASP A 421 -53.97 -15.24 24.23
N LYS A 422 -54.56 -14.05 24.45
CA LYS A 422 -55.99 -13.83 24.59
C LYS A 422 -56.73 -14.25 23.31
N ILE A 423 -56.27 -13.78 22.15
CA ILE A 423 -56.85 -14.13 20.85
C ILE A 423 -56.78 -15.66 20.62
N GLN A 424 -55.68 -16.30 21.02
CA GLN A 424 -55.52 -17.74 20.91
C GLN A 424 -56.51 -18.51 21.81
N GLN A 425 -56.76 -17.99 23.00
CA GLN A 425 -57.74 -18.55 23.91
C GLN A 425 -59.18 -18.38 23.41
N ASP A 426 -59.52 -17.18 22.91
CA ASP A 426 -60.83 -16.91 22.30
C ASP A 426 -61.07 -17.78 21.09
N ASN A 427 -60.07 -18.05 20.25
CA ASN A 427 -60.13 -18.97 19.11
C ASN A 427 -60.40 -20.43 19.54
N ILE A 428 -59.81 -20.85 20.67
CA ILE A 428 -60.08 -22.20 21.23
C ILE A 428 -61.55 -22.31 21.69
N VAL A 429 -62.04 -21.31 22.39
CA VAL A 429 -63.44 -21.23 22.87
C VAL A 429 -64.41 -21.21 21.68
N LEU A 430 -64.15 -20.40 20.67
CA LEU A 430 -64.91 -20.35 19.41
C LEU A 430 -64.98 -21.69 18.72
N LYS A 431 -63.86 -22.39 18.58
CA LYS A 431 -63.81 -23.76 17.98
C LYS A 431 -64.62 -24.77 18.81
N GLN A 432 -64.52 -24.70 20.14
CA GLN A 432 -65.34 -25.58 21.01
C GLN A 432 -66.83 -25.27 20.87
N THR A 433 -67.21 -24.00 20.82
CA THR A 433 -68.59 -23.56 20.63
C THR A 433 -69.13 -24.00 19.25
N LEU A 434 -68.32 -23.85 18.18
CA LEU A 434 -68.66 -24.29 16.83
C LEU A 434 -68.92 -25.81 16.75
N ASN A 435 -68.08 -26.56 17.46
CA ASN A 435 -68.23 -28.05 17.52
C ASN A 435 -69.42 -28.50 18.39
N SER A 436 -69.89 -27.65 19.26
CA SER A 436 -71.08 -27.94 20.13
C SER A 436 -72.41 -27.53 19.48
N LEU A 437 -72.39 -26.76 18.42
CA LEU A 437 -73.64 -26.39 17.71
C LEU A 437 -74.17 -27.60 17.00
N PRO A 438 -75.50 -27.96 17.26
CA PRO A 438 -76.13 -29.10 16.60
C PRO A 438 -76.18 -28.81 15.09
N ILE A 439 -75.62 -29.74 14.30
CA ILE A 439 -75.74 -29.72 12.84
C ILE A 439 -77.20 -29.98 12.52
N LYS A 440 -77.97 -28.92 12.24
CA LYS A 440 -79.29 -29.09 11.57
C LYS A 440 -78.97 -29.48 10.12
N LYS A 441 -79.06 -30.81 9.88
CA LYS A 441 -79.25 -31.35 8.55
C LYS A 441 -80.54 -30.80 8.02
N GLN A 442 -80.51 -29.73 7.21
CA GLN A 442 -81.60 -29.48 6.25
C GLN A 442 -81.40 -30.47 5.08
N GLN A 443 -82.22 -31.51 5.09
CA GLN A 443 -82.54 -32.19 3.88
C GLN A 443 -83.24 -31.21 2.98
N LEU A 444 -82.67 -30.86 1.85
CA LEU A 444 -83.34 -30.37 0.68
C LEU A 444 -83.46 -31.60 -0.25
N GLU A 445 -84.61 -32.26 -0.23
CA GLU A 445 -85.11 -32.95 -1.37
C GLU A 445 -85.55 -31.94 -2.40
N ILE A 446 -84.99 -31.99 -3.60
CA ILE A 446 -85.68 -32.06 -4.92
C ILE A 446 -84.62 -32.41 -5.95
#